data_7c9863ea0c4a32a19df79a167885a29c
#
_entry.id   7c9863ea0c4a32a19df79a167885a29c
#
_cell.length_a   1.000
_cell.length_b   1.000
_cell.length_c   1.000
_cell.angle_alpha   90.00
_cell.angle_beta   90.00
_cell.angle_gamma   90.00
#
_symmetry.space_group_name_H-M   'P 1'
#
loop_
_entity.id
_entity.type
_entity.pdbx_description
1 polymer ?
#
loop_
_entity_poly.entity_id
_entity_poly.type
_entity_poly.pdbx_seq_one_letter_code
_entity_poly.pdbx_strand_id
1 'polypeptide(L)'
;MSIFNNVKLKLSLGLGILLFGMSSIFGFQVSGENFDANFKISSWTATKNGSVITSEGIVGEGYGKVYLTHTFSSNNPEGSSGDFVGQARTINKDGEMRFASLQGIWKREGSIVNMYTLDAIDNGVMNYAKGKVDLFAGTLNFEVYPID
;
A
#
# COMPACT_ATOMS: atom_id res chain seq x y z
N MET A 1 -77.70 -32.84 21.15
CA MET A 1 -77.05 -33.45 19.98
C MET A 1 -75.99 -32.50 19.46
N SER A 2 -74.78 -32.79 19.79
CA SER A 2 -73.65 -31.90 19.60
C SER A 2 -72.90 -32.26 18.31
N ILE A 3 -72.67 -31.26 17.47
CA ILE A 3 -71.84 -31.45 16.31
C ILE A 3 -70.62 -30.52 16.52
N PHE A 4 -69.54 -31.12 16.96
CA PHE A 4 -68.24 -30.42 17.03
C PHE A 4 -67.60 -30.46 15.65
N ASN A 5 -67.59 -29.33 15.00
CA ASN A 5 -66.75 -29.12 13.81
C ASN A 5 -65.31 -28.79 14.21
N ASN A 6 -64.43 -29.74 14.02
CA ASN A 6 -63.01 -29.57 14.12
C ASN A 6 -62.50 -28.74 12.99
N VAL A 7 -62.28 -27.45 13.20
CA VAL A 7 -61.50 -26.60 12.33
C VAL A 7 -60.02 -26.85 12.64
N LYS A 8 -59.37 -27.62 11.80
CA LYS A 8 -57.89 -27.75 11.83
C LYS A 8 -57.26 -26.50 11.27
N LEU A 9 -56.81 -25.64 12.16
CA LEU A 9 -56.00 -24.51 11.83
C LEU A 9 -54.64 -25.02 11.33
N LYS A 10 -54.40 -24.99 10.03
CA LYS A 10 -53.10 -25.24 9.47
C LYS A 10 -52.24 -23.99 9.66
N LEU A 11 -51.38 -24.03 10.67
CA LEU A 11 -50.32 -23.05 10.86
C LEU A 11 -49.24 -23.33 9.82
N SER A 12 -49.25 -22.62 8.71
CA SER A 12 -48.14 -22.68 7.76
C SER A 12 -47.01 -21.77 8.29
N LEU A 13 -46.00 -22.43 8.85
CA LEU A 13 -44.77 -21.76 9.24
C LEU A 13 -44.00 -21.39 7.96
N GLY A 14 -44.19 -20.17 7.48
CA GLY A 14 -43.39 -19.58 6.42
C GLY A 14 -41.99 -19.29 6.94
N LEU A 15 -41.08 -20.23 6.68
CA LEU A 15 -39.64 -20.02 6.92
C LEU A 15 -39.13 -18.99 5.89
N GLY A 16 -39.23 -17.71 6.26
CA GLY A 16 -38.60 -16.63 5.52
C GLY A 16 -37.09 -16.75 5.67
N ILE A 17 -36.43 -17.33 4.67
CA ILE A 17 -34.99 -17.27 4.56
C ILE A 17 -34.64 -15.80 4.24
N LEU A 18 -34.25 -15.06 5.27
CA LEU A 18 -33.61 -13.76 5.11
C LEU A 18 -32.22 -14.02 4.48
N LEU A 19 -32.15 -13.99 3.16
CA LEU A 19 -30.88 -13.87 2.45
C LEU A 19 -30.31 -12.48 2.77
N PHE A 20 -29.54 -12.41 3.85
CA PHE A 20 -28.59 -11.32 4.02
C PHE A 20 -27.60 -11.42 2.87
N GLY A 21 -27.86 -10.67 1.83
CA GLY A 21 -26.88 -10.40 0.80
C GLY A 21 -25.68 -9.76 1.51
N MET A 22 -24.64 -10.55 1.77
CA MET A 22 -23.34 -10.02 2.13
C MET A 22 -22.89 -9.20 0.93
N SER A 23 -23.20 -7.90 0.94
CA SER A 23 -22.58 -6.95 0.06
C SER A 23 -21.10 -7.01 0.43
N SER A 24 -20.31 -7.75 -0.35
CA SER A 24 -18.87 -7.69 -0.28
C SER A 24 -18.52 -6.24 -0.60
N ILE A 25 -18.16 -5.47 0.41
CA ILE A 25 -17.58 -4.16 0.23
C ILE A 25 -16.22 -4.44 -0.39
N PHE A 26 -16.16 -4.45 -1.72
CA PHE A 26 -14.89 -4.46 -2.44
C PHE A 26 -14.29 -3.07 -2.28
N GLY A 27 -13.52 -2.88 -1.19
CA GLY A 27 -12.57 -1.79 -1.13
C GLY A 27 -11.49 -2.01 -2.21
N PHE A 28 -10.77 -0.95 -2.56
CA PHE A 28 -9.59 -1.07 -3.41
C PHE A 28 -8.62 -2.03 -2.71
N GLN A 29 -8.46 -3.21 -3.28
CA GLN A 29 -7.60 -4.26 -2.75
C GLN A 29 -6.57 -4.62 -3.81
N VAL A 30 -5.31 -4.43 -3.50
CA VAL A 30 -4.21 -4.92 -4.31
C VAL A 30 -3.89 -6.34 -3.88
N SER A 31 -3.93 -7.25 -4.81
CA SER A 31 -3.62 -8.67 -4.62
C SER A 31 -2.82 -9.16 -5.83
N GLY A 32 -2.02 -10.18 -5.61
CA GLY A 32 -1.20 -10.78 -6.65
C GLY A 32 0.18 -11.15 -6.13
N GLU A 33 1.03 -11.59 -7.04
CA GLU A 33 2.42 -11.85 -6.72
C GLU A 33 3.10 -10.53 -6.31
N ASN A 34 3.89 -10.58 -5.26
CA ASN A 34 4.63 -9.44 -4.75
C ASN A 34 6.01 -9.89 -4.27
N PHE A 35 6.87 -8.93 -4.06
CA PHE A 35 8.15 -9.13 -3.39
C PHE A 35 8.44 -8.01 -2.40
N ASP A 36 9.27 -8.33 -1.41
CA ASP A 36 9.70 -7.37 -0.41
C ASP A 36 10.95 -6.62 -0.85
N ALA A 37 10.96 -5.32 -0.60
CA ALA A 37 12.12 -4.47 -0.80
C ALA A 37 12.42 -3.70 0.49
N ASN A 38 13.59 -3.97 1.09
CA ASN A 38 13.96 -3.45 2.40
C ASN A 38 15.15 -2.50 2.29
N PHE A 39 15.02 -1.34 2.92
CA PHE A 39 15.98 -0.24 2.85
C PHE A 39 16.34 0.29 4.23
N LYS A 40 17.54 0.83 4.33
CA LYS A 40 17.98 1.67 5.44
C LYS A 40 17.91 3.14 5.02
N ILE A 41 17.40 3.99 5.89
CA ILE A 41 17.48 5.44 5.71
C ILE A 41 18.95 5.86 5.89
N SER A 42 19.51 6.50 4.88
CA SER A 42 20.86 7.04 4.89
C SER A 42 20.91 8.53 5.25
N SER A 43 19.82 9.27 4.96
CA SER A 43 19.65 10.64 5.43
C SER A 43 18.19 11.04 5.51
N TRP A 44 17.90 12.00 6.40
CA TRP A 44 16.61 12.66 6.55
C TRP A 44 16.84 14.16 6.71
N THR A 45 16.50 14.91 5.68
CA THR A 45 16.69 16.36 5.62
C THR A 45 15.36 17.08 5.74
N ALA A 46 15.22 17.96 6.73
CA ALA A 46 14.02 18.76 6.91
C ALA A 46 13.92 19.85 5.82
N THR A 47 12.72 20.08 5.34
CA THR A 47 12.36 21.20 4.45
C THR A 47 11.26 22.05 5.08
N LYS A 48 10.93 23.18 4.47
CA LYS A 48 9.89 24.07 5.01
C LYS A 48 8.52 23.37 5.17
N ASN A 49 8.16 22.52 4.22
CA ASN A 49 6.83 21.91 4.15
C ASN A 49 6.87 20.36 4.21
N GLY A 50 7.99 19.78 4.63
CA GLY A 50 8.14 18.33 4.67
C GLY A 50 9.58 17.91 4.88
N SER A 51 10.02 16.92 4.13
CA SER A 51 11.38 16.39 4.25
C SER A 51 11.84 15.67 3.00
N VAL A 52 13.15 15.51 2.87
CA VAL A 52 13.77 14.62 1.88
C VAL A 52 14.39 13.45 2.64
N ILE A 53 14.00 12.24 2.26
CA ILE A 53 14.55 10.99 2.79
C ILE A 53 15.30 10.28 1.68
N THR A 54 16.57 9.97 1.93
CA THR A 54 17.35 9.06 1.10
C THR A 54 17.52 7.73 1.80
N SER A 55 17.44 6.65 1.04
CA SER A 55 17.58 5.30 1.57
C SER A 55 18.26 4.38 0.55
N GLU A 56 18.80 3.29 1.03
CA GLU A 56 19.52 2.32 0.21
C GLU A 56 19.28 0.89 0.69
N GLY A 57 19.32 -0.04 -0.24
CA GLY A 57 19.18 -1.46 0.05
C GLY A 57 19.63 -2.35 -1.10
N ILE A 58 19.65 -3.64 -0.86
CA ILE A 58 19.81 -4.65 -1.91
C ILE A 58 18.46 -5.29 -2.11
N VAL A 59 17.96 -5.28 -3.33
CA VAL A 59 16.67 -5.84 -3.70
C VAL A 59 16.91 -7.00 -4.65
N GLY A 60 16.21 -8.10 -4.43
CA GLY A 60 16.20 -9.25 -5.32
C GLY A 60 15.56 -8.92 -6.69
N GLU A 61 15.05 -9.92 -7.36
CA GLU A 61 14.34 -9.78 -8.65
C GLU A 61 15.15 -9.05 -9.76
N GLY A 62 16.50 -9.15 -9.69
CA GLY A 62 17.39 -8.54 -10.69
C GLY A 62 17.68 -7.05 -10.51
N TYR A 63 17.15 -6.39 -9.49
CA TYR A 63 17.39 -4.96 -9.25
C TYR A 63 18.79 -4.64 -8.74
N GLY A 64 19.36 -5.49 -7.87
CA GLY A 64 20.69 -5.29 -7.28
C GLY A 64 20.70 -4.23 -6.17
N LYS A 65 21.70 -3.35 -6.17
CA LYS A 65 21.77 -2.23 -5.20
C LYS A 65 20.85 -1.12 -5.66
N VAL A 66 19.97 -0.68 -4.76
CA VAL A 66 18.96 0.35 -5.03
C VAL A 66 19.20 1.54 -4.10
N TYR A 67 19.16 2.73 -4.68
CA TYR A 67 19.19 4.02 -4.00
C TYR A 67 17.89 4.75 -4.28
N LEU A 68 17.25 5.24 -3.22
CA LEU A 68 15.97 5.95 -3.28
C LEU A 68 16.13 7.36 -2.72
N THR A 69 15.45 8.30 -3.35
CA THR A 69 15.23 9.64 -2.79
C THR A 69 13.74 9.95 -2.87
N HIS A 70 13.12 10.24 -1.72
CA HIS A 70 11.73 10.66 -1.63
C HIS A 70 11.65 12.08 -1.08
N THR A 71 10.95 12.95 -1.78
CA THR A 71 10.61 14.31 -1.32
C THR A 71 9.16 14.31 -0.87
N PHE A 72 8.96 14.42 0.43
CA PHE A 72 7.66 14.44 1.08
C PHE A 72 7.17 15.88 1.24
N SER A 73 5.90 16.10 0.91
CA SER A 73 5.20 17.36 1.14
C SER A 73 3.97 17.10 2.00
N SER A 74 3.76 17.97 3.01
CA SER A 74 2.58 17.87 3.86
C SER A 74 1.43 18.69 3.26
N ASN A 75 0.22 18.15 3.34
CA ASN A 75 -1.01 18.81 2.91
C ASN A 75 -1.86 19.34 4.09
N ASN A 76 -1.36 19.22 5.30
CA ASN A 76 -2.01 19.74 6.50
C ASN A 76 -1.00 20.31 7.51
N PRO A 77 -1.43 21.21 8.42
CA PRO A 77 -0.55 21.83 9.42
C PRO A 77 0.08 20.85 10.40
N GLU A 78 -0.59 19.73 10.68
CA GLU A 78 -0.13 18.72 11.64
C GLU A 78 1.00 17.85 11.06
N GLY A 79 1.26 17.92 9.76
CA GLY A 79 2.26 17.08 9.10
C GLY A 79 1.94 15.59 9.19
N SER A 80 0.66 15.23 9.10
CA SER A 80 0.19 13.85 9.28
C SER A 80 -0.14 13.13 7.98
N SER A 81 -0.21 13.87 6.86
CA SER A 81 -0.47 13.31 5.54
C SER A 81 0.04 14.24 4.43
N GLY A 82 0.14 13.71 3.23
CA GLY A 82 0.54 14.48 2.07
C GLY A 82 0.82 13.60 0.86
N ASP A 83 1.57 14.19 -0.05
CA ASP A 83 2.09 13.52 -1.24
C ASP A 83 3.62 13.43 -1.20
N PHE A 84 4.17 12.63 -2.10
CA PHE A 84 5.60 12.59 -2.34
C PHE A 84 5.89 12.35 -3.82
N VAL A 85 7.06 12.79 -4.22
CA VAL A 85 7.71 12.42 -5.46
C VAL A 85 9.10 11.88 -5.14
N GLY A 86 9.64 11.04 -6.00
CA GLY A 86 10.95 10.48 -5.76
C GLY A 86 11.60 9.92 -7.01
N GLN A 87 12.82 9.48 -6.81
CA GLN A 87 13.66 8.87 -7.83
C GLN A 87 14.33 7.63 -7.25
N ALA A 88 14.43 6.60 -8.07
CA ALA A 88 15.25 5.44 -7.78
C ALA A 88 16.38 5.29 -8.80
N ARG A 89 17.48 4.72 -8.34
CA ARG A 89 18.59 4.25 -9.18
C ARG A 89 18.94 2.86 -8.71
N THR A 90 19.06 1.94 -9.66
CA THR A 90 19.54 0.60 -9.38
C THR A 90 20.82 0.34 -10.11
N ILE A 91 21.70 -0.45 -9.54
CA ILE A 91 22.92 -0.93 -10.20
C ILE A 91 23.12 -2.40 -9.83
N ASN A 92 23.26 -3.26 -10.82
CA ASN A 92 23.59 -4.66 -10.61
C ASN A 92 25.11 -4.88 -10.58
N LYS A 93 25.54 -6.11 -10.34
CA LYS A 93 26.96 -6.47 -10.28
C LYS A 93 27.72 -6.29 -11.60
N ASP A 94 26.99 -6.30 -12.70
CA ASP A 94 27.55 -6.12 -14.05
C ASP A 94 27.67 -4.64 -14.44
N GLY A 95 27.24 -3.73 -13.53
CA GLY A 95 27.27 -2.28 -13.74
C GLY A 95 26.09 -1.74 -14.56
N GLU A 96 25.09 -2.55 -14.83
CA GLU A 96 23.87 -2.08 -15.50
C GLU A 96 23.03 -1.25 -14.54
N MET A 97 22.63 -0.07 -14.99
CA MET A 97 21.82 0.87 -14.23
C MET A 97 20.40 0.94 -14.78
N ARG A 98 19.43 1.12 -13.87
CA ARG A 98 18.04 1.44 -14.18
C ARG A 98 17.61 2.65 -13.39
N PHE A 99 16.58 3.33 -13.90
CA PHE A 99 15.99 4.53 -13.33
C PHE A 99 14.52 4.30 -13.11
N ALA A 100 13.98 4.82 -12.03
CA ALA A 100 12.55 4.85 -11.82
C ALA A 100 12.11 6.20 -11.27
N SER A 101 10.95 6.65 -11.69
CA SER A 101 10.21 7.73 -11.05
C SER A 101 9.22 7.13 -10.04
N LEU A 102 9.12 7.79 -8.90
CA LEU A 102 8.29 7.38 -7.78
C LEU A 102 7.31 8.50 -7.47
N GLN A 103 6.05 8.17 -7.21
CA GLN A 103 5.05 9.14 -6.80
C GLN A 103 3.95 8.49 -5.99
N GLY A 104 3.37 9.23 -5.09
CA GLY A 104 2.28 8.69 -4.28
C GLY A 104 1.84 9.60 -3.16
N ILE A 105 1.15 8.99 -2.23
CA ILE A 105 0.61 9.64 -1.04
C ILE A 105 1.11 8.94 0.21
N TRP A 106 1.08 9.66 1.32
CA TRP A 106 1.52 9.14 2.61
C TRP A 106 0.61 9.60 3.75
N LYS A 107 0.61 8.80 4.80
CA LYS A 107 -0.05 9.10 6.06
C LYS A 107 0.84 8.66 7.22
N ARG A 108 0.99 9.52 8.22
CA ARG A 108 1.83 9.29 9.39
C ARG A 108 0.99 9.08 10.65
N GLU A 109 1.38 8.07 11.41
CA GLU A 109 0.88 7.77 12.74
C GLU A 109 2.09 7.53 13.67
N GLY A 110 2.33 8.48 14.57
CA GLY A 110 3.53 8.44 15.42
C GLY A 110 4.82 8.51 14.59
N SER A 111 5.71 7.55 14.76
CA SER A 111 6.96 7.41 13.99
C SER A 111 6.80 6.64 12.68
N ILE A 112 5.62 6.11 12.41
CA ILE A 112 5.36 5.29 11.22
C ILE A 112 4.70 6.15 10.14
N VAL A 113 5.29 6.11 8.94
CA VAL A 113 4.72 6.69 7.72
C VAL A 113 4.32 5.56 6.79
N ASN A 114 3.03 5.44 6.51
CA ASN A 114 2.51 4.53 5.49
C ASN A 114 2.50 5.24 4.14
N MET A 115 3.04 4.59 3.12
CA MET A 115 3.16 5.12 1.76
C MET A 115 2.43 4.23 0.77
N TYR A 116 1.85 4.86 -0.23
CA TYR A 116 1.20 4.19 -1.36
C TYR A 116 1.77 4.82 -2.63
N THR A 117 2.53 4.04 -3.39
CA THR A 117 3.35 4.53 -4.49
C THR A 117 3.01 3.86 -5.81
N LEU A 118 3.15 4.61 -6.88
CA LEU A 118 3.15 4.13 -8.24
C LEU A 118 4.52 4.44 -8.84
N ASP A 119 5.22 3.41 -9.28
CA ASP A 119 6.57 3.50 -9.79
C ASP A 119 6.60 3.19 -11.28
N ALA A 120 7.34 3.98 -12.04
CA ALA A 120 7.57 3.74 -13.46
C ALA A 120 9.07 3.59 -13.71
N ILE A 121 9.47 2.43 -14.22
CA ILE A 121 10.86 2.09 -14.51
C ILE A 121 11.17 2.37 -15.98
N ASP A 122 12.38 2.76 -16.30
CA ASP A 122 12.83 3.17 -17.64
C ASP A 122 12.73 2.07 -18.70
N ASN A 123 12.58 0.80 -18.31
CA ASN A 123 12.34 -0.32 -19.21
C ASN A 123 10.85 -0.61 -19.46
N GLY A 124 9.94 0.23 -18.97
CA GLY A 124 8.49 0.10 -19.13
C GLY A 124 7.79 -0.71 -18.05
N VAL A 125 8.52 -1.30 -17.12
CA VAL A 125 7.90 -1.96 -15.95
C VAL A 125 7.28 -0.91 -15.04
N MET A 126 6.06 -1.19 -14.59
CA MET A 126 5.34 -0.37 -13.62
C MET A 126 5.03 -1.19 -12.37
N ASN A 127 5.08 -0.55 -11.22
CA ASN A 127 4.75 -1.18 -9.95
C ASN A 127 3.78 -0.32 -9.15
N TYR A 128 2.91 -0.99 -8.42
CA TYR A 128 2.29 -0.44 -7.23
C TYR A 128 3.04 -0.95 -6.00
N ALA A 129 3.26 -0.12 -4.99
CA ALA A 129 3.87 -0.59 -3.77
C ALA A 129 3.22 0.03 -2.52
N LYS A 130 3.17 -0.76 -1.46
CA LYS A 130 2.85 -0.28 -0.11
C LYS A 130 4.14 -0.18 0.67
N GLY A 131 4.45 1.03 1.14
CA GLY A 131 5.65 1.32 1.89
C GLY A 131 5.36 1.64 3.35
N LYS A 132 6.32 1.30 4.20
CA LYS A 132 6.31 1.64 5.60
C LYS A 132 7.67 2.22 5.98
N VAL A 133 7.69 3.49 6.32
CA VAL A 133 8.86 4.15 6.93
C VAL A 133 8.72 4.08 8.43
N ASP A 134 9.70 3.56 9.11
CA ASP A 134 9.87 3.73 10.56
C ASP A 134 10.95 4.78 10.79
N LEU A 135 10.52 5.98 11.15
CA LEU A 135 11.41 7.12 11.35
C LEU A 135 12.33 6.95 12.57
N PHE A 136 11.88 6.18 13.57
CA PHE A 136 12.68 5.92 14.76
C PHE A 136 13.73 4.82 14.49
N ALA A 137 13.34 3.74 13.84
CA ALA A 137 14.24 2.65 13.49
C ALA A 137 15.17 2.99 12.30
N GLY A 138 14.82 4.00 11.50
CA GLY A 138 15.58 4.38 10.31
C GLY A 138 15.46 3.37 9.17
N THR A 139 14.27 2.78 9.00
CA THR A 139 14.01 1.77 7.97
C THR A 139 12.88 2.18 7.04
N LEU A 140 12.93 1.66 5.82
CA LEU A 140 11.88 1.80 4.82
C LEU A 140 11.68 0.44 4.15
N ASN A 141 10.47 -0.09 4.24
CA ASN A 141 10.14 -1.41 3.69
C ASN A 141 8.94 -1.29 2.75
N PHE A 142 9.02 -1.96 1.61
CA PHE A 142 7.93 -2.02 0.63
C PHE A 142 7.49 -3.45 0.36
N GLU A 143 6.19 -3.62 0.18
CA GLU A 143 5.59 -4.73 -0.58
C GLU A 143 5.34 -4.22 -2.00
N VAL A 144 6.01 -4.80 -2.99
CA VAL A 144 5.98 -4.35 -4.39
C VAL A 144 5.16 -5.30 -5.24
N TYR A 145 4.18 -4.76 -5.95
CA TYR A 145 3.27 -5.49 -6.83
C TYR A 145 3.48 -5.00 -8.26
N PRO A 146 4.05 -5.84 -9.15
CA PRO A 146 4.13 -5.51 -10.56
C PRO A 146 2.73 -5.29 -11.16
N ILE A 147 2.62 -4.30 -12.06
CA ILE A 147 1.39 -4.01 -12.81
C ILE A 147 1.60 -4.52 -14.23
N ASP A 148 0.75 -5.47 -14.65
CA ASP A 148 0.73 -6.04 -15.99
C ASP A 148 -0.14 -5.22 -16.97
#